data_52d78608e7495bcf46589f3065dcdb70
#
_entry.id   52d78608e7495bcf46589f3065dcdb70
#
_cell.length_a   1.000
_cell.length_b   1.000
_cell.length_c   1.000
_cell.angle_alpha   90.00
_cell.angle_beta   90.00
_cell.angle_gamma   90.00
#
_symmetry.space_group_name_H-M   'P 1'
#
loop_
_entity.id
_entity.type
_entity.pdbx_description
1 polymer ?
#
loop_
_entity_poly.entity_id
_entity_poly.type
_entity_poly.pdbx_seq_one_letter_code
_entity_poly.pdbx_strand_id
1 'polypeptide(L)'
;AKDWKDYELLDCGGGEKLERWDRQVLVRPDPQAIWETDKTGRVWRSANGRDSRSSTGGGHWDKGKLPESWQVHYKDLTFQVKPMNFKHTGLFPEQAVNWDFAMDKIRSAGRPVRVLNLFAYTKAGASVCHVDAAKGMVAWGKENARLSGLAEAPIRWIVDDCAKFVEREIRRGKTYDAIIMDPPSYGRGPGGEVWKLEDSLSPFVELCARVLSDKPLF
;
A
#
# COMPACT_ATOMS: atom_id res chain seq x y z
N ALA A 1 -7.69 -4.08 11.07
CA ALA A 1 -7.12 -3.57 12.31
C ALA A 1 -8.20 -2.82 13.09
N LYS A 2 -8.27 -3.03 14.41
CA LYS A 2 -9.30 -2.41 15.26
C LYS A 2 -8.94 -0.97 15.69
N ASP A 3 -7.70 -0.57 15.47
CA ASP A 3 -7.15 0.67 16.02
C ASP A 3 -7.21 1.87 15.07
N TRP A 4 -7.85 1.73 13.91
CA TRP A 4 -8.12 2.85 13.04
C TRP A 4 -9.10 3.83 13.68
N LYS A 5 -8.67 5.09 13.88
CA LYS A 5 -9.54 6.21 14.31
C LYS A 5 -10.02 7.03 13.11
N ASP A 6 -9.17 7.18 12.12
CA ASP A 6 -9.41 8.03 10.96
C ASP A 6 -9.96 7.25 9.75
N TYR A 7 -10.11 5.92 9.86
CA TYR A 7 -10.72 5.10 8.83
C TYR A 7 -11.81 4.20 9.39
N GLU A 8 -12.92 4.09 8.66
CA GLU A 8 -14.02 3.20 8.97
C GLU A 8 -14.78 2.80 7.70
N LEU A 9 -15.04 1.51 7.53
CA LEU A 9 -16.02 1.04 6.57
C LEU A 9 -17.41 1.23 7.17
N LEU A 10 -18.16 2.21 6.66
CA LEU A 10 -19.48 2.55 7.19
C LEU A 10 -20.58 1.62 6.69
N ASP A 11 -20.50 1.23 5.40
CA ASP A 11 -21.46 0.32 4.76
C ASP A 11 -20.87 -0.22 3.46
N CYS A 12 -21.43 -1.32 2.93
CA CYS A 12 -21.06 -1.84 1.61
C CYS A 12 -22.19 -2.70 1.02
N GLY A 13 -22.32 -2.71 -0.30
CA GLY A 13 -23.28 -3.50 -1.04
C GLY A 13 -23.52 -2.95 -2.45
N GLY A 14 -24.17 -3.73 -3.31
CA GLY A 14 -24.47 -3.35 -4.67
C GLY A 14 -23.23 -2.89 -5.45
N GLY A 15 -22.08 -3.56 -5.26
CA GLY A 15 -20.83 -3.26 -5.95
C GLY A 15 -20.06 -2.02 -5.46
N GLU A 16 -20.45 -1.43 -4.32
CA GLU A 16 -19.83 -0.23 -3.77
C GLU A 16 -19.59 -0.37 -2.28
N LYS A 17 -18.67 0.44 -1.77
CA LYS A 17 -18.41 0.64 -0.34
C LYS A 17 -18.45 2.11 0.02
N LEU A 18 -18.98 2.38 1.21
CA LEU A 18 -19.02 3.71 1.83
C LEU A 18 -17.99 3.73 2.96
N GLU A 19 -17.01 4.60 2.85
CA GLU A 19 -15.88 4.68 3.77
C GLU A 19 -15.73 6.07 4.35
N ARG A 20 -15.39 6.17 5.62
CA ARG A 20 -14.94 7.41 6.25
C ARG A 20 -13.40 7.44 6.31
N TRP A 21 -12.84 8.54 5.87
CA TRP A 21 -11.40 8.83 5.85
C TRP A 21 -11.16 10.17 6.55
N ASP A 22 -10.95 10.14 7.87
CA ASP A 22 -11.01 11.29 8.77
C ASP A 22 -12.39 11.97 8.68
N ARG A 23 -12.47 13.16 8.14
CA ARG A 23 -13.72 13.92 7.94
C ARG A 23 -14.38 13.69 6.58
N GLN A 24 -13.71 12.97 5.68
CA GLN A 24 -14.22 12.74 4.32
C GLN A 24 -14.94 11.39 4.26
N VAL A 25 -16.12 11.42 3.67
CA VAL A 25 -16.92 10.22 3.41
C VAL A 25 -16.92 9.95 1.91
N LEU A 26 -16.46 8.78 1.51
CA LEU A 26 -16.24 8.40 0.11
C LEU A 26 -17.10 7.19 -0.26
N VAL A 27 -17.69 7.23 -1.45
CA VAL A 27 -18.23 6.05 -2.12
C VAL A 27 -17.22 5.58 -3.16
N ARG A 28 -16.82 4.32 -3.07
CA ARG A 28 -15.88 3.72 -4.03
C ARG A 28 -16.38 2.38 -4.54
N PRO A 29 -16.04 1.98 -5.77
CA PRO A 29 -16.36 0.65 -6.30
C PRO A 29 -15.74 -0.47 -5.47
N ASP A 30 -16.56 -1.46 -5.14
CA ASP A 30 -16.14 -2.73 -4.54
C ASP A 30 -16.95 -3.87 -5.17
N PRO A 31 -16.46 -4.46 -6.28
CA PRO A 31 -17.18 -5.51 -6.99
C PRO A 31 -17.42 -6.78 -6.17
N GLN A 32 -16.74 -6.95 -5.04
CA GLN A 32 -16.93 -8.10 -4.16
C GLN A 32 -18.14 -7.93 -3.24
N ALA A 33 -18.61 -6.71 -3.03
CA ALA A 33 -19.81 -6.40 -2.25
C ALA A 33 -21.07 -6.67 -3.09
N ILE A 34 -21.36 -7.95 -3.37
CA ILE A 34 -22.44 -8.40 -4.29
C ILE A 34 -23.84 -8.39 -3.67
N TRP A 35 -23.95 -8.27 -2.35
CA TRP A 35 -25.24 -8.19 -1.66
C TRP A 35 -25.88 -6.82 -1.83
N GLU A 36 -27.20 -6.78 -1.71
CA GLU A 36 -27.96 -5.53 -1.75
C GLU A 36 -27.82 -4.75 -0.44
N THR A 37 -27.84 -3.43 -0.55
CA THR A 37 -27.91 -2.50 0.59
C THR A 37 -28.77 -1.29 0.24
N ASP A 38 -29.46 -0.70 1.24
CA ASP A 38 -30.24 0.52 1.06
C ASP A 38 -29.31 1.76 1.00
N LYS A 39 -29.02 2.18 -0.24
CA LYS A 39 -28.20 3.37 -0.50
C LYS A 39 -28.97 4.69 -0.37
N THR A 40 -30.25 4.66 -0.04
CA THR A 40 -31.08 5.86 0.15
C THR A 40 -30.94 6.45 1.56
N GLY A 41 -30.31 5.72 2.46
CA GLY A 41 -30.07 6.09 3.85
C GLY A 41 -29.26 7.39 4.01
N ARG A 42 -29.40 8.03 5.16
CA ARG A 42 -28.71 9.30 5.49
C ARG A 42 -27.18 9.16 5.38
N VAL A 43 -26.65 8.00 5.73
CA VAL A 43 -25.21 7.72 5.72
C VAL A 43 -24.65 7.79 4.31
N TRP A 44 -25.31 7.16 3.33
CA TRP A 44 -24.90 7.20 1.92
C TRP A 44 -25.00 8.62 1.32
N ARG A 45 -26.01 9.38 1.75
CA ARG A 45 -26.17 10.81 1.34
C ARG A 45 -25.11 11.75 1.94
N SER A 46 -24.41 11.33 2.98
CA SER A 46 -23.33 12.12 3.58
C SER A 46 -22.01 12.07 2.81
N ALA A 47 -21.93 11.27 1.74
CA ALA A 47 -20.70 11.16 0.93
C ALA A 47 -20.30 12.52 0.33
N ASN A 48 -19.01 12.88 0.53
CA ASN A 48 -18.43 14.09 -0.04
C ASN A 48 -17.75 13.85 -1.39
N GLY A 49 -17.49 12.60 -1.74
CA GLY A 49 -16.90 12.24 -3.02
C GLY A 49 -17.27 10.84 -3.46
N ARG A 50 -17.33 10.64 -4.76
CA ARG A 50 -17.66 9.36 -5.37
C ARG A 50 -16.67 9.02 -6.47
N ASP A 51 -16.13 7.80 -6.43
CA ASP A 51 -15.41 7.20 -7.55
C ASP A 51 -16.38 6.37 -8.39
N SER A 52 -16.49 6.67 -9.65
CA SER A 52 -17.35 5.97 -10.60
C SER A 52 -16.51 5.25 -11.64
N ARG A 53 -16.82 3.99 -11.93
CA ARG A 53 -16.16 3.21 -12.98
C ARG A 53 -16.78 3.48 -14.35
N SER A 54 -15.91 3.63 -15.35
CA SER A 54 -16.31 3.55 -16.76
C SER A 54 -16.38 2.08 -17.20
N SER A 55 -17.34 1.75 -18.05
CA SER A 55 -17.47 0.43 -18.70
C SER A 55 -16.26 0.09 -19.60
N THR A 56 -15.52 1.10 -20.05
CA THR A 56 -14.36 0.96 -20.95
C THR A 56 -13.01 0.91 -20.21
N GLY A 57 -13.04 0.84 -18.88
CA GLY A 57 -11.84 0.93 -18.02
C GLY A 57 -11.50 2.38 -17.65
N GLY A 58 -10.93 2.55 -16.48
CA GLY A 58 -10.71 3.86 -15.88
C GLY A 58 -11.79 4.22 -14.86
N GLY A 59 -11.57 5.28 -14.13
CA GLY A 59 -12.50 5.82 -13.12
C GLY A 59 -12.53 7.33 -13.20
N HIS A 60 -13.63 7.90 -12.74
CA HIS A 60 -13.80 9.33 -12.60
C HIS A 60 -14.19 9.64 -11.15
N TRP A 61 -13.50 10.56 -10.53
CA TRP A 61 -13.87 11.09 -9.23
C TRP A 61 -14.80 12.29 -9.40
N ASP A 62 -16.02 12.14 -8.95
CA ASP A 62 -16.82 13.29 -8.55
C ASP A 62 -16.32 13.74 -7.17
N LYS A 63 -15.48 14.75 -7.20
CA LYS A 63 -14.78 15.23 -6.00
C LYS A 63 -15.69 16.04 -5.07
N GLY A 64 -16.83 16.51 -5.56
CA GLY A 64 -17.74 17.33 -4.77
C GLY A 64 -17.01 18.42 -3.96
N LYS A 65 -17.00 18.26 -2.63
CA LYS A 65 -16.32 19.17 -1.69
C LYS A 65 -15.01 18.56 -1.13
N LEU A 66 -14.45 17.53 -1.76
CA LEU A 66 -13.20 16.94 -1.29
C LEU A 66 -12.02 17.91 -1.45
N PRO A 67 -11.11 17.96 -0.47
CA PRO A 67 -9.81 18.62 -0.65
C PRO A 67 -8.97 17.87 -1.69
N GLU A 68 -7.94 18.51 -2.24
CA GLU A 68 -7.01 17.86 -3.16
C GLU A 68 -6.26 16.69 -2.49
N SER A 69 -5.93 16.85 -1.21
CA SER A 69 -5.36 15.82 -0.36
C SER A 69 -5.64 16.11 1.11
N TRP A 70 -5.59 15.09 1.94
CA TRP A 70 -5.69 15.23 3.40
C TRP A 70 -4.86 14.15 4.09
N GLN A 71 -4.72 14.24 5.40
CA GLN A 71 -3.96 13.28 6.20
C GLN A 71 -4.89 12.37 6.97
N VAL A 72 -4.47 11.11 7.14
CA VAL A 72 -5.08 10.13 8.03
C VAL A 72 -4.00 9.50 8.89
N HIS A 73 -4.37 9.07 10.09
CA HIS A 73 -3.45 8.56 11.08
C HIS A 73 -3.78 7.12 11.46
N TYR A 74 -2.74 6.32 11.59
CA TYR A 74 -2.81 4.99 12.18
C TYR A 74 -1.70 4.84 13.23
N LYS A 75 -2.06 4.80 14.51
CA LYS A 75 -1.07 4.85 15.63
C LYS A 75 -0.13 6.05 15.44
N ASP A 76 1.17 5.82 15.36
CA ASP A 76 2.19 6.86 15.14
C ASP A 76 2.45 7.18 13.66
N LEU A 77 1.68 6.59 12.75
CA LEU A 77 1.83 6.79 11.31
C LEU A 77 0.92 7.88 10.80
N THR A 78 1.43 8.73 9.93
CA THR A 78 0.67 9.74 9.19
C THR A 78 0.78 9.47 7.70
N PHE A 79 -0.36 9.37 7.04
CA PHE A 79 -0.44 9.12 5.61
C PHE A 79 -1.17 10.27 4.92
N GLN A 80 -0.61 10.75 3.83
CA GLN A 80 -1.33 11.60 2.92
C GLN A 80 -2.20 10.74 2.01
N VAL A 81 -3.45 11.11 1.85
CA VAL A 81 -4.40 10.47 0.95
C VAL A 81 -5.03 11.49 0.02
N LYS A 82 -5.44 11.07 -1.17
CA LYS A 82 -6.11 11.90 -2.17
C LYS A 82 -6.90 11.03 -3.15
N PRO A 83 -7.91 11.58 -3.84
CA PRO A 83 -8.52 10.91 -4.98
C PRO A 83 -7.48 10.66 -6.08
N MET A 84 -7.17 9.39 -6.38
CA MET A 84 -6.20 9.00 -7.40
C MET A 84 -6.92 8.39 -8.62
N ASN A 85 -6.29 8.48 -9.79
CA ASN A 85 -6.91 8.01 -11.04
C ASN A 85 -7.13 6.49 -11.12
N PHE A 86 -6.52 5.71 -10.24
CA PHE A 86 -6.57 4.24 -10.22
C PHE A 86 -7.42 3.67 -9.09
N LYS A 87 -8.55 4.29 -8.74
CA LYS A 87 -9.55 3.75 -7.80
C LYS A 87 -9.12 3.67 -6.34
N HIS A 88 -8.00 4.22 -5.97
CA HIS A 88 -7.55 4.23 -4.59
C HIS A 88 -7.23 5.65 -4.10
N THR A 89 -7.10 5.76 -2.80
CA THR A 89 -6.76 7.01 -2.11
C THR A 89 -5.26 7.13 -1.82
N GLY A 90 -4.46 6.19 -2.31
CA GLY A 90 -3.02 6.10 -2.03
C GLY A 90 -2.70 5.29 -0.78
N LEU A 91 -3.70 4.69 -0.12
CA LEU A 91 -3.55 3.87 1.07
C LEU A 91 -4.56 2.72 1.07
N PHE A 92 -4.14 1.59 1.61
CA PHE A 92 -4.94 0.38 1.81
C PHE A 92 -5.07 0.10 3.31
N PRO A 93 -6.19 0.49 3.95
CA PRO A 93 -6.35 0.38 5.41
C PRO A 93 -6.29 -1.05 5.95
N GLU A 94 -6.67 -2.03 5.14
CA GLU A 94 -6.58 -3.45 5.45
C GLU A 94 -5.15 -3.92 5.72
N GLN A 95 -4.16 -3.26 5.12
CA GLN A 95 -2.74 -3.56 5.33
C GLN A 95 -2.24 -3.23 6.74
N ALA A 96 -3.00 -2.51 7.54
CA ALA A 96 -2.61 -2.16 8.90
C ALA A 96 -2.36 -3.38 9.80
N VAL A 97 -3.02 -4.51 9.53
CA VAL A 97 -2.77 -5.79 10.23
C VAL A 97 -1.35 -6.28 9.93
N ASN A 98 -0.93 -6.20 8.67
CA ASN A 98 0.40 -6.60 8.24
C ASN A 98 1.48 -5.63 8.76
N TRP A 99 1.16 -4.33 8.87
CA TRP A 99 2.08 -3.37 9.49
C TRP A 99 2.29 -3.67 10.97
N ASP A 100 1.22 -3.97 11.71
CA ASP A 100 1.31 -4.35 13.12
C ASP A 100 2.15 -5.61 13.31
N PHE A 101 1.85 -6.67 12.53
CA PHE A 101 2.63 -7.90 12.53
C PHE A 101 4.13 -7.63 12.29
N ALA A 102 4.45 -6.88 11.25
CA ALA A 102 5.84 -6.57 10.89
C ALA A 102 6.54 -5.76 12.00
N MET A 103 5.86 -4.74 12.54
CA MET A 103 6.40 -3.92 13.63
C MET A 103 6.66 -4.74 14.88
N ASP A 104 5.74 -5.61 15.25
CA ASP A 104 5.89 -6.46 16.45
C ASP A 104 7.04 -7.45 16.28
N LYS A 105 7.18 -8.09 15.12
CA LYS A 105 8.30 -8.98 14.82
C LYS A 105 9.65 -8.27 14.88
N ILE A 106 9.73 -7.07 14.30
CA ILE A 106 10.97 -6.28 14.29
C ILE A 106 11.33 -5.82 15.70
N ARG A 107 10.38 -5.29 16.48
CA ARG A 107 10.61 -4.86 17.86
C ARG A 107 11.05 -6.02 18.76
N SER A 108 10.45 -7.20 18.57
CA SER A 108 10.76 -8.41 19.35
C SER A 108 12.07 -9.09 18.96
N ALA A 109 12.69 -8.69 17.85
CA ALA A 109 13.90 -9.35 17.35
C ALA A 109 15.14 -9.14 18.27
N GLY A 110 15.16 -8.06 19.06
CA GLY A 110 16.28 -7.75 19.97
C GLY A 110 17.63 -7.50 19.27
N ARG A 111 17.62 -7.28 17.96
CA ARG A 111 18.81 -7.04 17.11
C ARG A 111 18.48 -6.06 15.98
N PRO A 112 19.49 -5.45 15.36
CA PRO A 112 19.28 -4.70 14.13
C PRO A 112 18.65 -5.58 13.04
N VAL A 113 17.64 -5.03 12.36
CA VAL A 113 16.87 -5.73 11.32
C VAL A 113 16.98 -4.98 10.01
N ARG A 114 17.22 -5.71 8.93
CA ARG A 114 17.21 -5.20 7.55
C ARG A 114 15.96 -5.72 6.84
N VAL A 115 15.14 -4.82 6.34
CA VAL A 115 13.90 -5.13 5.64
C VAL A 115 14.02 -4.76 4.17
N LEU A 116 13.69 -5.69 3.30
CA LEU A 116 13.44 -5.42 1.89
C LEU A 116 11.94 -5.22 1.66
N ASN A 117 11.57 -4.04 1.19
CA ASN A 117 10.19 -3.67 0.93
C ASN A 117 9.99 -3.47 -0.58
N LEU A 118 9.24 -4.38 -1.18
CA LEU A 118 8.94 -4.42 -2.61
C LEU A 118 7.46 -4.10 -2.84
N PHE A 119 7.17 -3.04 -3.58
CA PHE A 119 5.81 -2.58 -3.92
C PHE A 119 4.93 -2.17 -2.71
N ALA A 120 5.45 -2.09 -1.50
CA ALA A 120 4.63 -1.93 -0.29
C ALA A 120 5.04 -0.73 0.58
N TYR A 121 4.16 -0.32 1.49
CA TYR A 121 4.38 0.80 2.41
C TYR A 121 4.64 0.28 3.83
N THR A 122 5.80 0.61 4.43
CA THR A 122 6.09 0.15 5.80
C THR A 122 6.90 1.12 6.64
N LYS A 123 6.54 1.19 7.93
CA LYS A 123 7.34 1.78 9.00
C LYS A 123 7.66 0.71 10.04
N ALA A 124 8.94 0.45 10.29
CA ALA A 124 9.29 -0.39 11.43
C ALA A 124 10.73 -0.14 11.84
N GLY A 125 11.09 0.69 12.74
CA GLY A 125 12.37 0.80 13.44
C GLY A 125 13.61 0.01 12.93
N ALA A 126 13.60 -0.34 11.64
CA ALA A 126 14.54 -1.17 10.92
C ALA A 126 15.28 -0.36 9.85
N SER A 127 16.38 -0.87 9.36
CA SER A 127 16.98 -0.39 8.11
C SER A 127 16.20 -0.94 6.94
N VAL A 128 15.55 -0.06 6.15
CA VAL A 128 14.65 -0.46 5.07
C VAL A 128 15.26 -0.16 3.71
N CYS A 129 15.17 -1.10 2.78
CA CYS A 129 15.39 -0.86 1.36
C CYS A 129 14.04 -0.93 0.65
N HIS A 130 13.49 0.22 0.27
CA HIS A 130 12.23 0.31 -0.47
C HIS A 130 12.52 0.39 -1.97
N VAL A 131 11.88 -0.49 -2.75
CA VAL A 131 12.04 -0.60 -4.19
C VAL A 131 10.68 -0.64 -4.87
N ASP A 132 10.50 0.22 -5.84
CA ASP A 132 9.32 0.24 -6.73
C ASP A 132 9.71 0.79 -8.09
N ALA A 133 9.15 0.25 -9.16
CA ALA A 133 9.43 0.72 -10.51
C ALA A 133 8.78 2.09 -10.80
N ALA A 134 7.71 2.43 -10.11
CA ALA A 134 6.98 3.68 -10.30
C ALA A 134 7.60 4.81 -9.46
N LYS A 135 8.31 5.74 -10.10
CA LYS A 135 8.92 6.92 -9.45
C LYS A 135 7.93 7.69 -8.57
N GLY A 136 6.67 7.82 -9.03
CA GLY A 136 5.62 8.48 -8.27
C GLY A 136 5.28 7.78 -6.96
N MET A 137 5.31 6.44 -6.93
CA MET A 137 5.04 5.64 -5.74
C MET A 137 6.19 5.76 -4.73
N VAL A 138 7.43 5.73 -5.20
CA VAL A 138 8.61 5.96 -4.34
C VAL A 138 8.57 7.36 -3.72
N ALA A 139 8.22 8.39 -4.49
CA ALA A 139 8.07 9.75 -3.99
C ALA A 139 6.93 9.87 -2.95
N TRP A 140 5.81 9.19 -3.20
CA TRP A 140 4.67 9.12 -2.27
C TRP A 140 5.04 8.44 -0.95
N GLY A 141 5.73 7.30 -1.03
CA GLY A 141 6.24 6.59 0.15
C GLY A 141 7.21 7.45 0.97
N LYS A 142 8.10 8.17 0.30
CA LYS A 142 9.05 9.10 0.95
C LYS A 142 8.32 10.24 1.67
N GLU A 143 7.29 10.80 1.07
CA GLU A 143 6.48 11.85 1.71
C GLU A 143 5.72 11.31 2.93
N ASN A 144 5.12 10.13 2.85
CA ASN A 144 4.47 9.50 4.00
C ASN A 144 5.45 9.18 5.13
N ALA A 145 6.67 8.77 4.81
CA ALA A 145 7.73 8.61 5.80
C ALA A 145 8.07 9.94 6.48
N ARG A 146 8.23 11.01 5.71
CA ARG A 146 8.47 12.37 6.25
C ARG A 146 7.34 12.83 7.19
N LEU A 147 6.08 12.68 6.77
CA LEU A 147 4.90 13.03 7.58
C LEU A 147 4.83 12.22 8.88
N SER A 148 5.34 10.99 8.86
CA SER A 148 5.42 10.12 10.03
C SER A 148 6.67 10.35 10.90
N GLY A 149 7.42 11.44 10.69
CA GLY A 149 8.63 11.75 11.47
C GLY A 149 9.84 10.87 11.16
N LEU A 150 9.88 10.24 9.98
CA LEU A 150 10.93 9.29 9.56
C LEU A 150 11.85 9.85 8.47
N ALA A 151 11.94 11.17 8.32
CA ALA A 151 12.80 11.77 7.31
C ALA A 151 14.27 11.32 7.43
N GLU A 152 14.76 11.16 8.67
CA GLU A 152 16.13 10.76 8.99
C GLU A 152 16.28 9.25 9.26
N ALA A 153 15.22 8.47 9.05
CA ALA A 153 15.30 7.01 9.24
C ALA A 153 16.19 6.37 8.16
N PRO A 154 16.87 5.26 8.45
CA PRO A 154 17.74 4.57 7.50
C PRO A 154 16.96 3.85 6.40
N ILE A 155 16.28 4.62 5.55
CA ILE A 155 15.48 4.11 4.43
C ILE A 155 16.18 4.45 3.11
N ARG A 156 16.51 3.42 2.33
CA ARG A 156 16.99 3.56 0.97
C ARG A 156 15.80 3.54 0.02
N TRP A 157 15.62 4.60 -0.74
CA TRP A 157 14.56 4.76 -1.73
C TRP A 157 15.08 4.48 -3.12
N ILE A 158 14.60 3.42 -3.76
CA ILE A 158 15.10 2.94 -5.06
C ILE A 158 13.94 2.92 -6.06
N VAL A 159 14.15 3.60 -7.19
CA VAL A 159 13.25 3.50 -8.37
C VAL A 159 13.87 2.48 -9.31
N ASP A 160 13.33 1.27 -9.36
CA ASP A 160 13.90 0.18 -10.14
C ASP A 160 12.89 -0.97 -10.31
N ASP A 161 13.12 -1.83 -11.29
CA ASP A 161 12.45 -3.12 -11.40
C ASP A 161 12.84 -4.02 -10.21
N CYS A 162 11.84 -4.54 -9.50
CA CYS A 162 12.06 -5.29 -8.26
C CYS A 162 12.85 -6.58 -8.51
N ALA A 163 12.57 -7.32 -9.58
CA ALA A 163 13.27 -8.57 -9.88
C ALA A 163 14.74 -8.29 -10.23
N LYS A 164 14.99 -7.33 -11.11
CA LYS A 164 16.35 -6.90 -11.48
C LYS A 164 17.13 -6.37 -10.27
N PHE A 165 16.44 -5.69 -9.34
CA PHE A 165 17.06 -5.23 -8.10
C PHE A 165 17.48 -6.43 -7.23
N VAL A 166 16.59 -7.39 -6.98
CA VAL A 166 16.88 -8.59 -6.18
C VAL A 166 18.03 -9.40 -6.79
N GLU A 167 18.06 -9.61 -8.11
CA GLU A 167 19.18 -10.26 -8.79
C GLU A 167 20.51 -9.56 -8.54
N ARG A 168 20.52 -8.22 -8.51
CA ARG A 168 21.75 -7.47 -8.18
C ARG A 168 22.16 -7.63 -6.73
N GLU A 169 21.21 -7.67 -5.80
CA GLU A 169 21.52 -7.90 -4.38
C GLU A 169 22.07 -9.32 -4.16
N ILE A 170 21.57 -10.33 -4.88
CA ILE A 170 22.15 -11.69 -4.87
C ILE A 170 23.61 -11.65 -5.33
N ARG A 171 23.90 -11.02 -6.47
CA ARG A 171 25.30 -10.91 -6.97
C ARG A 171 26.22 -10.14 -6.02
N ARG A 172 25.67 -9.23 -5.19
CA ARG A 172 26.42 -8.46 -4.19
C ARG A 172 26.54 -9.18 -2.84
N GLY A 173 25.96 -10.35 -2.69
CA GLY A 173 25.90 -11.08 -1.43
C GLY A 173 25.14 -10.32 -0.32
N LYS A 174 24.16 -9.47 -0.67
CA LYS A 174 23.36 -8.75 0.30
C LYS A 174 22.19 -9.61 0.74
N THR A 175 21.90 -9.55 2.04
CA THR A 175 20.81 -10.31 2.67
C THR A 175 19.92 -9.41 3.49
N TYR A 176 18.69 -9.86 3.70
CA TYR A 176 17.65 -9.16 4.45
C TYR A 176 17.02 -10.10 5.48
N ASP A 177 16.64 -9.55 6.62
CA ASP A 177 16.03 -10.32 7.70
C ASP A 177 14.52 -10.46 7.53
N ALA A 178 13.92 -9.63 6.71
CA ALA A 178 12.51 -9.68 6.39
C ALA A 178 12.25 -9.14 4.98
N ILE A 179 11.23 -9.68 4.31
CA ILE A 179 10.79 -9.21 3.01
C ILE A 179 9.29 -8.93 3.09
N ILE A 180 8.89 -7.74 2.70
CA ILE A 180 7.50 -7.36 2.50
C ILE A 180 7.29 -7.13 1.02
N MET A 181 6.27 -7.76 0.45
CA MET A 181 5.92 -7.56 -0.95
C MET A 181 4.41 -7.49 -1.14
N ASP A 182 3.98 -6.59 -2.03
CA ASP A 182 2.58 -6.45 -2.45
C ASP A 182 2.54 -6.23 -3.97
N PRO A 183 2.91 -7.28 -4.74
CA PRO A 183 3.02 -7.15 -6.20
C PRO A 183 1.63 -6.93 -6.83
N PRO A 184 1.55 -6.11 -7.89
CA PRO A 184 0.28 -5.87 -8.57
C PRO A 184 -0.18 -7.13 -9.31
N SER A 185 -1.50 -7.25 -9.53
CA SER A 185 -2.06 -8.35 -10.33
C SER A 185 -1.57 -8.31 -11.79
N TYR A 186 -1.35 -7.10 -12.33
CA TYR A 186 -0.85 -6.85 -13.67
C TYR A 186 0.01 -5.59 -13.72
N GLY A 187 1.08 -5.62 -14.51
CA GLY A 187 1.94 -4.46 -14.73
C GLY A 187 2.70 -4.53 -16.05
N ARG A 188 3.22 -3.39 -16.50
CA ARG A 188 4.17 -3.30 -17.62
C ARG A 188 5.42 -2.59 -17.15
N GLY A 189 6.56 -3.20 -17.37
CA GLY A 189 7.87 -2.60 -17.16
C GLY A 189 8.20 -1.56 -18.22
N PRO A 190 9.17 -0.68 -17.97
CA PRO A 190 9.62 0.35 -18.92
C PRO A 190 10.22 -0.23 -20.21
N GLY A 191 10.68 -1.47 -20.20
CA GLY A 191 11.18 -2.21 -21.37
C GLY A 191 10.11 -3.00 -22.12
N GLY A 192 8.83 -2.86 -21.75
CA GLY A 192 7.72 -3.61 -22.35
C GLY A 192 7.48 -4.99 -21.72
N GLU A 193 8.22 -5.34 -20.68
CA GLU A 193 8.02 -6.59 -19.93
C GLU A 193 6.61 -6.61 -19.34
N VAL A 194 5.96 -7.76 -19.39
CA VAL A 194 4.61 -7.94 -18.85
C VAL A 194 4.72 -8.75 -17.55
N TRP A 195 4.25 -8.16 -16.46
CA TRP A 195 4.02 -8.84 -15.21
C TRP A 195 2.55 -9.30 -15.15
N LYS A 196 2.35 -10.58 -14.88
CA LYS A 196 1.06 -11.17 -14.50
C LYS A 196 1.27 -11.97 -13.23
N LEU A 197 0.46 -11.70 -12.21
CA LEU A 197 0.63 -12.31 -10.88
C LEU A 197 0.62 -13.84 -10.95
N GLU A 198 -0.34 -14.41 -11.67
CA GLU A 198 -0.50 -15.85 -11.82
C GLU A 198 0.71 -16.57 -12.43
N ASP A 199 1.44 -15.89 -13.32
CA ASP A 199 2.59 -16.46 -14.02
C ASP A 199 3.92 -16.15 -13.31
N SER A 200 3.98 -14.99 -12.63
CA SER A 200 5.25 -14.39 -12.19
C SER A 200 5.48 -14.51 -10.69
N LEU A 201 4.45 -14.74 -9.88
CA LEU A 201 4.56 -14.68 -8.42
C LEU A 201 5.50 -15.77 -7.86
N SER A 202 5.32 -17.03 -8.26
CA SER A 202 6.13 -18.15 -7.73
C SER A 202 7.62 -17.97 -8.05
N PRO A 203 8.03 -17.73 -9.31
CA PRO A 203 9.44 -17.48 -9.62
C PRO A 203 10.00 -16.25 -8.89
N PHE A 204 9.19 -15.21 -8.69
CA PHE A 204 9.62 -14.00 -7.98
C PHE A 204 9.83 -14.25 -6.48
N VAL A 205 8.94 -15.02 -5.83
CA VAL A 205 9.10 -15.42 -4.42
C VAL A 205 10.36 -16.27 -4.25
N GLU A 206 10.60 -17.23 -5.13
CA GLU A 206 11.82 -18.05 -5.12
C GLU A 206 13.08 -17.20 -5.28
N LEU A 207 13.06 -16.22 -6.17
CA LEU A 207 14.15 -15.26 -6.34
C LEU A 207 14.38 -14.44 -5.07
N CYS A 208 13.33 -13.93 -4.46
CA CYS A 208 13.39 -13.15 -3.23
C CYS A 208 13.89 -13.97 -2.03
N ALA A 209 13.54 -15.24 -1.94
CA ALA A 209 14.00 -16.12 -0.88
C ALA A 209 15.54 -16.24 -0.84
N ARG A 210 16.23 -16.07 -1.98
CA ARG A 210 17.70 -16.13 -2.07
C ARG A 210 18.43 -14.95 -1.42
N VAL A 211 17.73 -13.89 -1.08
CA VAL A 211 18.28 -12.74 -0.34
C VAL A 211 17.84 -12.73 1.12
N LEU A 212 17.16 -13.77 1.61
CA LEU A 212 16.91 -13.91 3.04
C LEU A 212 18.21 -14.22 3.80
N SER A 213 18.34 -13.69 4.99
CA SER A 213 19.42 -14.00 5.92
C SER A 213 19.23 -15.41 6.51
N ASP A 214 20.26 -15.93 7.19
CA ASP A 214 20.21 -17.27 7.82
C ASP A 214 19.17 -17.36 8.96
N LYS A 215 18.75 -16.22 9.52
CA LYS A 215 17.73 -16.12 10.57
C LYS A 215 16.68 -15.08 10.21
N PRO A 216 15.85 -15.38 9.19
CA PRO A 216 14.82 -14.43 8.77
C PRO A 216 13.72 -14.32 9.82
N LEU A 217 13.04 -13.18 9.84
CA LEU A 217 11.89 -12.91 10.72
C LEU A 217 10.57 -13.23 10.04
N PHE A 218 10.43 -12.85 8.76
CA PHE A 218 9.27 -13.10 7.90
C PHE A 218 9.59 -12.78 6.44
#